data_6aa7fdf68f7837a881dfd9b1aa8c5c8e
#
_entry.id   6aa7fdf68f7837a881dfd9b1aa8c5c8e
#
_cell.length_a   1.000
_cell.length_b   1.000
_cell.length_c   1.000
_cell.angle_alpha   90.00
_cell.angle_beta   90.00
_cell.angle_gamma   90.00
#
_symmetry.space_group_name_H-M   'P 1'
#
loop_
_entity.id
_entity.type
_entity.pdbx_description
1 polymer ?
#
loop_
_entity_poly.entity_id
_entity_poly.type
_entity_poly.pdbx_seq_one_letter_code
_entity_poly.pdbx_strand_id
1 'polypeptide(L)'
;MGNSWMLLALLVLLDPAHGTATHFSTSCNSLAKHASAFKSLNTTITNSTFFPAPANNVPAHAPTLCQPTTVITVPLCRIQFIVKTSDISAITAEIWIPTHYTGRSLSLGNGGLAGCIDYDNLAYGSSKGFAAIASNNGHDGQSGAPFLNNSQILADYITRSVHIETLAGKAIVQELVGSQPSRSYYSGCSTGGRQAFYSAFHFPDNFDGIIAGAPGTDWNNLLGAFGLWESFFGATTNNASIIDEAGWALVANEKLKQCDELDGVRDGIITEGEGCDFRPEELQCPEGLGTGSPTTCLSRNQVTALKLLYNPIYGLHGEYLFPSHNVASTNSSTLSTLFNGQIFQPTEDWVKYVVKGPNFNFSEYGVQTIEQMNALNPDNIATFDGDLTPFRKKGGKVIQYHGQADPLIPPAGSKLFYNQQAFNLGLKSFQLDEFYRLFLIAGMTHCTGGLGSTNFGQDGTAIPSNPAASNVLDDIVNWVENGIAPDTIIGASDDGKSLRAHCRYPQRSVLDGTNFVCTTAENT
;
A
#
# COMPACT_ATOMS: atom_id res chain seq x y z
N MET A 1 63.96 -1.22 56.16
CA MET A 1 63.36 -2.34 55.44
C MET A 1 61.85 -2.28 55.73
N GLY A 2 61.11 -1.68 54.90
CA GLY A 2 59.64 -1.52 55.06
C GLY A 2 58.97 -1.78 53.70
N ASN A 3 58.30 -2.96 53.57
CA ASN A 3 57.54 -3.32 52.36
C ASN A 3 56.20 -2.62 52.42
N SER A 4 56.01 -1.75 51.42
CA SER A 4 54.73 -1.12 51.14
C SER A 4 53.97 -2.00 50.10
N TRP A 5 52.85 -2.57 50.45
CA TRP A 5 51.94 -3.30 49.59
C TRP A 5 50.94 -2.30 49.01
N MET A 6 51.05 -2.03 47.72
CA MET A 6 50.08 -1.28 46.95
C MET A 6 48.93 -2.23 46.54
N LEU A 7 47.73 -2.03 47.14
CA LEU A 7 46.49 -2.65 46.65
C LEU A 7 46.05 -1.92 45.38
N LEU A 8 46.10 -2.60 44.24
CA LEU A 8 45.45 -2.15 43.01
C LEU A 8 43.96 -2.47 43.12
N ALA A 9 43.14 -1.46 43.38
CA ALA A 9 41.70 -1.55 43.24
C ALA A 9 41.33 -1.51 41.76
N LEU A 10 40.88 -2.63 41.18
CA LEU A 10 40.29 -2.70 39.85
C LEU A 10 38.90 -2.02 39.92
N LEU A 11 38.79 -0.78 39.51
CA LEU A 11 37.51 -0.17 39.23
C LEU A 11 36.97 -0.77 37.92
N VAL A 12 36.04 -1.70 38.01
CA VAL A 12 35.19 -2.11 36.89
C VAL A 12 34.25 -0.94 36.62
N LEU A 13 34.59 -0.14 35.61
CA LEU A 13 33.67 0.83 35.05
C LEU A 13 32.55 0.03 34.34
N LEU A 14 31.43 -0.15 35.02
CA LEU A 14 30.20 -0.62 34.40
C LEU A 14 29.77 0.45 33.38
N ASP A 15 29.86 0.09 32.09
CA ASP A 15 29.36 0.91 30.98
C ASP A 15 27.83 1.07 31.16
N PRO A 16 27.31 2.28 31.40
CA PRO A 16 25.87 2.49 31.59
C PRO A 16 25.02 2.00 30.40
N ALA A 17 25.59 1.94 29.19
CA ALA A 17 24.92 1.40 28.00
C ALA A 17 24.70 -0.12 28.11
N HIS A 18 25.62 -0.88 28.70
CA HIS A 18 25.47 -2.33 28.95
C HIS A 18 24.37 -2.63 29.99
N GLY A 19 24.22 -1.80 31.00
CA GLY A 19 23.18 -1.96 32.01
C GLY A 19 21.76 -1.77 31.48
N THR A 20 21.56 -0.81 30.58
CA THR A 20 20.26 -0.52 29.97
C THR A 20 19.84 -1.59 28.94
N ALA A 21 20.78 -2.08 28.12
CA ALA A 21 20.50 -3.14 27.14
C ALA A 21 20.16 -4.48 27.80
N THR A 22 20.84 -4.83 28.91
CA THR A 22 20.58 -6.05 29.67
C THR A 22 19.20 -5.99 30.33
N HIS A 23 18.81 -4.83 30.89
CA HIS A 23 17.48 -4.64 31.46
C HIS A 23 16.38 -4.77 30.42
N PHE A 24 16.50 -4.12 29.23
CA PHE A 24 15.55 -4.21 28.15
C PHE A 24 15.37 -5.66 27.66
N SER A 25 16.46 -6.39 27.45
CA SER A 25 16.43 -7.81 27.05
C SER A 25 15.70 -8.68 28.08
N THR A 26 15.96 -8.47 29.37
CA THR A 26 15.29 -9.22 30.44
C THR A 26 13.81 -8.91 30.51
N SER A 27 13.41 -7.64 30.42
CA SER A 27 12.02 -7.21 30.40
C SER A 27 11.29 -7.77 29.18
N CYS A 28 11.90 -7.71 27.99
CA CYS A 28 11.39 -8.32 26.78
C CYS A 28 11.08 -9.81 26.97
N ASN A 29 12.06 -10.62 27.36
CA ASN A 29 11.90 -12.07 27.50
C ASN A 29 10.92 -12.49 28.61
N SER A 30 10.57 -11.58 29.52
CA SER A 30 9.60 -11.84 30.59
C SER A 30 8.19 -11.31 30.30
N LEU A 31 7.98 -10.54 29.26
CA LEU A 31 6.73 -9.81 29.00
C LEU A 31 5.50 -10.74 28.90
N ALA A 32 5.65 -11.93 28.32
CA ALA A 32 4.57 -12.91 28.23
C ALA A 32 4.02 -13.33 29.63
N LYS A 33 4.78 -13.13 30.71
CA LYS A 33 4.36 -13.40 32.11
C LYS A 33 3.44 -12.30 32.68
N HIS A 34 3.36 -11.15 32.01
CA HIS A 34 2.57 -9.98 32.42
C HIS A 34 1.16 -9.98 31.84
N ALA A 35 0.58 -11.15 31.57
CA ALA A 35 -0.70 -11.34 30.88
C ALA A 35 -1.88 -10.55 31.48
N SER A 36 -1.84 -10.17 32.77
CA SER A 36 -2.90 -9.38 33.43
C SER A 36 -2.98 -7.93 32.90
N ALA A 37 -1.87 -7.36 32.42
CA ALA A 37 -1.82 -5.99 31.91
C ALA A 37 -2.67 -5.77 30.65
N PHE A 38 -2.93 -6.83 29.89
CA PHE A 38 -3.58 -6.73 28.57
C PHE A 38 -5.01 -7.26 28.53
N LYS A 39 -5.57 -7.70 29.66
CA LYS A 39 -6.93 -8.29 29.73
C LYS A 39 -8.03 -7.34 29.27
N SER A 40 -7.91 -6.05 29.56
CA SER A 40 -8.91 -5.04 29.17
C SER A 40 -9.02 -4.85 27.66
N LEU A 41 -7.98 -5.25 26.91
CA LEU A 41 -7.93 -5.21 25.45
C LEU A 41 -8.15 -6.59 24.81
N ASN A 42 -8.58 -7.60 25.58
CA ASN A 42 -8.71 -8.99 25.13
C ASN A 42 -7.44 -9.54 24.45
N THR A 43 -6.26 -9.03 24.88
CA THR A 43 -4.96 -9.32 24.28
C THR A 43 -4.22 -10.38 25.09
N THR A 44 -3.65 -11.35 24.38
CA THR A 44 -2.79 -12.40 24.94
C THR A 44 -1.43 -12.38 24.26
N ILE A 45 -0.36 -12.12 25.01
CA ILE A 45 1.01 -12.28 24.50
C ILE A 45 1.29 -13.78 24.39
N THR A 46 1.57 -14.24 23.18
CA THR A 46 1.86 -15.66 22.89
C THR A 46 3.36 -15.95 22.98
N ASN A 47 4.20 -14.98 22.61
CA ASN A 47 5.65 -15.08 22.71
C ASN A 47 6.28 -13.69 22.82
N SER A 48 7.45 -13.61 23.48
CA SER A 48 8.29 -12.41 23.49
C SER A 48 9.76 -12.83 23.52
N THR A 49 10.54 -12.35 22.56
CA THR A 49 11.92 -12.76 22.34
C THR A 49 12.79 -11.56 22.01
N PHE A 50 13.89 -11.41 22.73
CA PHE A 50 14.89 -10.41 22.39
C PHE A 50 15.87 -10.94 21.34
N PHE A 51 16.07 -10.18 20.29
CA PHE A 51 17.06 -10.41 19.24
C PHE A 51 18.20 -9.40 19.37
N PRO A 52 19.44 -9.86 19.59
CA PRO A 52 20.60 -8.94 19.74
C PRO A 52 21.09 -8.35 18.41
N ALA A 53 20.59 -8.83 17.27
CA ALA A 53 20.89 -8.47 15.88
C ALA A 53 22.40 -8.45 15.51
N PRO A 54 22.74 -8.65 14.22
CA PRO A 54 21.78 -9.04 13.17
C PRO A 54 21.29 -10.48 13.33
N ALA A 55 20.06 -10.75 12.89
CA ALA A 55 19.48 -12.09 12.84
C ALA A 55 18.87 -12.34 11.46
N ASN A 56 19.42 -13.31 10.74
CA ASN A 56 18.95 -13.72 9.41
C ASN A 56 17.96 -14.91 9.54
N ASN A 57 17.10 -15.05 8.54
CA ASN A 57 16.14 -16.14 8.44
C ASN A 57 15.26 -16.29 9.70
N VAL A 58 14.84 -15.17 10.25
CA VAL A 58 13.90 -15.16 11.39
C VAL A 58 12.55 -15.68 10.88
N PRO A 59 12.04 -16.81 11.43
CA PRO A 59 10.80 -17.39 10.97
C PRO A 59 9.64 -16.42 11.21
N ALA A 60 8.89 -16.15 10.14
CA ALA A 60 7.59 -15.52 10.26
C ALA A 60 6.60 -16.54 10.85
N HIS A 61 5.74 -16.10 11.76
CA HIS A 61 4.60 -16.92 12.19
C HIS A 61 3.50 -16.77 11.14
N ALA A 62 3.69 -17.43 10.01
CA ALA A 62 2.84 -17.24 8.86
C ALA A 62 2.53 -18.59 8.19
N PRO A 63 1.33 -18.74 7.61
CA PRO A 63 1.05 -19.85 6.72
C PRO A 63 1.99 -19.82 5.50
N THR A 64 2.14 -20.95 4.83
CA THR A 64 3.08 -21.15 3.71
C THR A 64 2.91 -20.17 2.54
N LEU A 65 1.76 -19.47 2.46
CA LEU A 65 1.45 -18.49 1.42
C LEU A 65 1.88 -17.05 1.77
N CYS A 66 2.32 -16.82 3.01
CA CYS A 66 2.89 -15.55 3.45
C CYS A 66 4.43 -15.64 3.46
N GLN A 67 5.11 -14.52 3.69
CA GLN A 67 6.56 -14.49 3.75
C GLN A 67 7.10 -15.45 4.84
N PRO A 68 7.94 -16.42 4.49
CA PRO A 68 8.34 -17.47 5.44
C PRO A 68 9.41 -16.99 6.43
N THR A 69 10.25 -16.04 6.04
CA THR A 69 11.38 -15.53 6.85
C THR A 69 11.63 -14.05 6.55
N THR A 70 12.31 -13.37 7.49
CA THR A 70 12.78 -12.00 7.31
C THR A 70 14.13 -11.79 8.01
N VAL A 71 14.71 -10.60 7.86
CA VAL A 71 16.00 -10.21 8.43
C VAL A 71 15.80 -9.12 9.47
N ILE A 72 16.28 -9.35 10.68
CA ILE A 72 16.36 -8.33 11.73
C ILE A 72 17.75 -7.69 11.70
N THR A 73 17.80 -6.39 11.45
CA THR A 73 19.06 -5.64 11.28
C THR A 73 19.48 -4.88 12.52
N VAL A 74 18.57 -4.64 13.47
CA VAL A 74 18.81 -3.89 14.70
C VAL A 74 18.41 -4.70 15.94
N PRO A 75 19.04 -4.50 17.10
CA PRO A 75 18.62 -5.16 18.34
C PRO A 75 17.20 -4.76 18.70
N LEU A 76 16.30 -5.74 18.90
CA LEU A 76 14.89 -5.47 19.19
C LEU A 76 14.23 -6.57 20.05
N CYS A 77 13.09 -6.21 20.64
CA CYS A 77 12.13 -7.13 21.22
C CYS A 77 11.04 -7.45 20.20
N ARG A 78 10.94 -8.71 19.77
CA ARG A 78 9.83 -9.24 18.97
C ARG A 78 8.77 -9.79 19.91
N ILE A 79 7.56 -9.28 19.82
CA ILE A 79 6.43 -9.69 20.65
C ILE A 79 5.31 -10.13 19.73
N GLN A 80 4.86 -11.39 19.92
CA GLN A 80 3.75 -12.00 19.21
C GLN A 80 2.53 -12.04 20.13
N PHE A 81 1.37 -11.66 19.61
CA PHE A 81 0.15 -11.58 20.39
C PHE A 81 -1.11 -11.87 19.57
N ILE A 82 -2.16 -12.26 20.28
CA ILE A 82 -3.50 -12.48 19.73
C ILE A 82 -4.46 -11.53 20.42
N VAL A 83 -5.32 -10.87 19.67
CA VAL A 83 -6.41 -10.06 20.20
C VAL A 83 -7.75 -10.69 19.78
N LYS A 84 -8.56 -11.08 20.75
CA LYS A 84 -9.93 -11.51 20.51
C LYS A 84 -10.77 -10.31 20.09
N THR A 85 -11.34 -10.36 18.89
CA THR A 85 -12.18 -9.32 18.30
C THR A 85 -13.66 -9.58 18.47
N SER A 86 -14.03 -10.88 18.60
CA SER A 86 -15.37 -11.35 18.94
C SER A 86 -15.30 -12.72 19.63
N ASP A 87 -16.45 -13.35 19.88
CA ASP A 87 -16.48 -14.71 20.45
C ASP A 87 -15.93 -15.77 19.47
N ILE A 88 -15.94 -15.49 18.18
CA ILE A 88 -15.57 -16.42 17.11
C ILE A 88 -14.47 -15.92 16.18
N SER A 89 -13.90 -14.75 16.44
CA SER A 89 -12.79 -14.21 15.64
C SER A 89 -11.71 -13.57 16.50
N ALA A 90 -10.49 -13.53 15.97
CA ALA A 90 -9.32 -12.92 16.57
C ALA A 90 -8.34 -12.48 15.49
N ILE A 91 -7.51 -11.50 15.80
CA ILE A 91 -6.34 -11.14 15.01
C ILE A 91 -5.07 -11.70 15.65
N THR A 92 -4.16 -12.21 14.82
CA THR A 92 -2.78 -12.50 15.20
C THR A 92 -1.92 -11.33 14.78
N ALA A 93 -1.09 -10.82 15.68
CA ALA A 93 -0.29 -9.63 15.42
C ALA A 93 1.11 -9.75 16.04
N GLU A 94 2.00 -8.93 15.53
CA GLU A 94 3.34 -8.75 16.07
C GLU A 94 3.66 -7.27 16.27
N ILE A 95 4.47 -6.99 17.31
CA ILE A 95 5.12 -5.70 17.49
C ILE A 95 6.61 -5.90 17.70
N TRP A 96 7.40 -5.12 16.97
CA TRP A 96 8.86 -5.13 17.04
C TRP A 96 9.35 -3.80 17.60
N ILE A 97 9.94 -3.84 18.81
CA ILE A 97 10.39 -2.64 19.53
C ILE A 97 11.92 -2.64 19.58
N PRO A 98 12.60 -1.74 18.85
CA PRO A 98 14.07 -1.69 18.84
C PRO A 98 14.62 -1.10 20.14
N THR A 99 15.88 -1.45 20.48
CA THR A 99 16.57 -0.88 21.66
C THR A 99 16.81 0.63 21.55
N HIS A 100 16.89 1.16 20.33
CA HIS A 100 16.99 2.59 20.03
C HIS A 100 15.63 3.25 19.75
N TYR A 101 14.58 2.74 20.40
CA TYR A 101 13.21 3.25 20.28
C TYR A 101 13.13 4.77 20.48
N THR A 102 12.48 5.45 19.53
CA THR A 102 12.43 6.92 19.43
C THR A 102 11.15 7.55 20.01
N GLY A 103 10.33 6.77 20.71
CA GLY A 103 9.04 7.27 21.22
C GLY A 103 7.91 7.24 20.17
N ARG A 104 8.09 6.60 19.02
CA ARG A 104 7.14 6.56 17.91
C ARG A 104 6.62 5.15 17.66
N SER A 105 5.33 4.98 17.40
CA SER A 105 4.76 3.72 16.85
C SER A 105 4.45 3.86 15.36
N LEU A 106 4.55 2.74 14.64
CA LEU A 106 4.19 2.63 13.22
C LEU A 106 3.32 1.39 13.04
N SER A 107 2.03 1.57 12.75
CA SER A 107 1.16 0.47 12.32
C SER A 107 1.23 0.30 10.83
N LEU A 108 1.16 -0.95 10.37
CA LEU A 108 1.37 -1.35 8.98
C LEU A 108 0.10 -1.97 8.40
N GLY A 109 -0.18 -1.66 7.13
CA GLY A 109 -1.33 -2.20 6.41
C GLY A 109 -1.07 -3.54 5.74
N ASN A 110 -2.14 -4.09 5.14
CA ASN A 110 -2.10 -5.35 4.40
C ASN A 110 -2.30 -5.11 2.90
N GLY A 111 -2.07 -6.14 2.07
CA GLY A 111 -2.30 -6.09 0.63
C GLY A 111 -3.40 -7.03 0.15
N GLY A 112 -4.13 -6.69 -0.90
CA GLY A 112 -5.17 -7.53 -1.49
C GLY A 112 -6.22 -8.02 -0.48
N LEU A 113 -6.59 -9.29 -0.54
CA LEU A 113 -7.41 -9.97 0.47
C LEU A 113 -6.55 -10.67 1.53
N ALA A 114 -5.27 -10.32 1.64
CA ALA A 114 -4.33 -11.08 2.45
C ALA A 114 -4.54 -10.92 3.95
N GLY A 115 -4.43 -12.05 4.63
CA GLY A 115 -4.23 -12.17 6.06
C GLY A 115 -2.77 -12.46 6.40
N CYS A 116 -1.84 -11.66 5.90
CA CYS A 116 -0.40 -11.81 6.12
C CYS A 116 0.17 -10.63 6.92
N ILE A 117 0.95 -10.92 7.94
CA ILE A 117 1.75 -9.92 8.65
C ILE A 117 2.86 -9.43 7.72
N ASP A 118 3.03 -8.12 7.62
CA ASP A 118 4.06 -7.49 6.79
C ASP A 118 5.41 -7.44 7.51
N TYR A 119 6.20 -8.51 7.37
CA TYR A 119 7.47 -8.67 8.07
C TYR A 119 8.58 -7.74 7.54
N ASP A 120 8.61 -7.43 6.26
CA ASP A 120 9.62 -6.54 5.68
C ASP A 120 9.44 -5.12 6.21
N ASN A 121 8.20 -4.66 6.31
CA ASN A 121 7.93 -3.34 6.87
C ASN A 121 8.03 -3.31 8.40
N LEU A 122 7.79 -4.43 9.13
CA LEU A 122 8.16 -4.55 10.54
C LEU A 122 9.67 -4.35 10.74
N ALA A 123 10.50 -5.00 9.91
CA ALA A 123 11.96 -4.85 9.94
C ALA A 123 12.38 -3.42 9.58
N TYR A 124 11.80 -2.84 8.54
CA TYR A 124 12.06 -1.48 8.10
C TYR A 124 11.71 -0.46 9.19
N GLY A 125 10.47 -0.48 9.70
CA GLY A 125 10.01 0.44 10.73
C GLY A 125 10.85 0.35 12.01
N SER A 126 11.18 -0.87 12.46
CA SER A 126 12.05 -1.07 13.63
C SER A 126 13.48 -0.57 13.39
N SER A 127 14.03 -0.72 12.18
CA SER A 127 15.35 -0.18 11.83
C SER A 127 15.40 1.36 11.89
N LYS A 128 14.25 2.04 11.66
CA LYS A 128 14.08 3.49 11.78
C LYS A 128 13.75 3.95 13.20
N GLY A 129 13.75 3.05 14.19
CA GLY A 129 13.51 3.38 15.60
C GLY A 129 12.04 3.40 16.04
N PHE A 130 11.12 2.93 15.21
CA PHE A 130 9.70 2.81 15.56
C PHE A 130 9.41 1.51 16.30
N ALA A 131 8.42 1.53 17.19
CA ALA A 131 7.70 0.33 17.57
C ALA A 131 6.76 -0.04 16.41
N ALA A 132 7.19 -0.96 15.56
CA ALA A 132 6.47 -1.34 14.36
C ALA A 132 5.46 -2.46 14.66
N ILE A 133 4.21 -2.32 14.18
CA ILE A 133 3.06 -3.17 14.51
C ILE A 133 2.41 -3.64 13.22
N ALA A 134 2.10 -4.94 13.11
CA ALA A 134 1.35 -5.51 11.99
C ALA A 134 0.51 -6.70 12.43
N SER A 135 -0.60 -6.97 11.74
CA SER A 135 -1.46 -8.13 12.01
C SER A 135 -1.80 -8.93 10.75
N ASN A 136 -2.38 -10.11 10.97
CA ASN A 136 -2.92 -10.97 9.92
C ASN A 136 -4.30 -10.53 9.44
N ASN A 137 -4.78 -9.35 9.79
CA ASN A 137 -6.04 -8.78 9.31
C ASN A 137 -7.28 -9.67 9.59
N GLY A 138 -7.21 -10.55 10.58
CA GLY A 138 -8.31 -11.41 11.04
C GLY A 138 -8.39 -12.80 10.41
N HIS A 139 -7.51 -13.15 9.48
CA HIS A 139 -7.43 -14.48 8.87
C HIS A 139 -6.02 -14.75 8.36
N ASP A 140 -5.77 -15.96 7.87
CA ASP A 140 -4.46 -16.35 7.36
C ASP A 140 -4.50 -16.61 5.85
N GLY A 141 -3.39 -16.27 5.16
CA GLY A 141 -3.19 -16.54 3.73
C GLY A 141 -3.66 -15.42 2.81
N GLN A 142 -3.75 -15.71 1.51
CA GLN A 142 -4.03 -14.71 0.46
C GLN A 142 -5.49 -14.68 0.00
N SER A 143 -6.29 -15.68 0.39
CA SER A 143 -7.65 -15.88 -0.12
C SER A 143 -8.71 -15.24 0.77
N GLY A 144 -9.79 -14.75 0.15
CA GLY A 144 -11.01 -14.30 0.83
C GLY A 144 -11.95 -15.46 1.26
N ALA A 145 -11.60 -16.72 1.02
CA ALA A 145 -12.44 -17.85 1.41
C ALA A 145 -12.87 -17.86 2.89
N PRO A 146 -12.07 -17.41 3.87
CA PRO A 146 -12.50 -17.29 5.26
C PRO A 146 -13.68 -16.34 5.51
N PHE A 147 -14.00 -15.44 4.57
CA PHE A 147 -15.14 -14.52 4.69
C PHE A 147 -16.50 -15.23 4.52
N LEU A 148 -16.51 -16.39 3.85
CA LEU A 148 -17.74 -17.08 3.54
C LEU A 148 -18.52 -17.44 4.81
N ASN A 149 -19.75 -16.92 4.94
CA ASN A 149 -20.62 -17.13 6.10
C ASN A 149 -19.99 -16.72 7.45
N ASN A 150 -18.97 -15.86 7.44
CA ASN A 150 -18.27 -15.40 8.63
C ASN A 150 -18.14 -13.87 8.65
N SER A 151 -19.21 -13.19 9.04
CA SER A 151 -19.26 -11.73 9.14
C SER A 151 -18.24 -11.17 10.15
N GLN A 152 -17.80 -11.96 11.14
CA GLN A 152 -16.84 -11.48 12.14
C GLN A 152 -15.42 -11.42 11.59
N ILE A 153 -14.98 -12.41 10.79
CA ILE A 153 -13.70 -12.34 10.07
C ILE A 153 -13.74 -11.21 9.03
N LEU A 154 -14.86 -11.08 8.30
CA LEU A 154 -15.03 -9.99 7.34
C LEU A 154 -14.95 -8.62 8.02
N ALA A 155 -15.58 -8.43 9.18
CA ALA A 155 -15.48 -7.20 9.95
C ALA A 155 -14.06 -6.95 10.50
N ASP A 156 -13.30 -7.97 10.86
CA ASP A 156 -11.88 -7.83 11.22
C ASP A 156 -11.09 -7.29 10.03
N TYR A 157 -11.25 -7.90 8.85
CA TYR A 157 -10.60 -7.50 7.62
C TYR A 157 -10.94 -6.05 7.21
N ILE A 158 -12.20 -5.67 7.30
CA ILE A 158 -12.66 -4.36 6.80
C ILE A 158 -12.35 -3.23 7.78
N THR A 159 -12.61 -3.45 9.10
CA THR A 159 -12.77 -2.36 10.05
C THR A 159 -11.89 -2.45 11.28
N ARG A 160 -11.74 -3.64 11.88
CA ARG A 160 -11.28 -3.76 13.27
C ARG A 160 -9.79 -3.96 13.43
N SER A 161 -9.15 -4.72 12.52
CA SER A 161 -7.78 -5.20 12.72
C SER A 161 -6.78 -4.08 12.98
N VAL A 162 -6.70 -3.08 12.10
CA VAL A 162 -5.75 -1.96 12.23
C VAL A 162 -5.99 -1.14 13.51
N HIS A 163 -7.25 -0.90 13.87
CA HIS A 163 -7.58 -0.18 15.09
C HIS A 163 -7.14 -0.95 16.34
N ILE A 164 -7.51 -2.23 16.40
CA ILE A 164 -7.28 -3.07 17.59
C ILE A 164 -5.80 -3.41 17.76
N GLU A 165 -5.07 -3.73 16.68
CA GLU A 165 -3.61 -3.94 16.76
C GLU A 165 -2.88 -2.69 17.24
N THR A 166 -3.31 -1.50 16.79
CA THR A 166 -2.75 -0.21 17.21
C THR A 166 -2.93 0.01 18.71
N LEU A 167 -4.14 -0.22 19.24
CA LEU A 167 -4.41 -0.07 20.68
C LEU A 167 -3.62 -1.08 21.51
N ALA A 168 -3.59 -2.34 21.08
CA ALA A 168 -2.83 -3.39 21.77
C ALA A 168 -1.31 -3.11 21.73
N GLY A 169 -0.80 -2.70 20.57
CA GLY A 169 0.60 -2.35 20.39
C GLY A 169 1.03 -1.17 21.27
N LYS A 170 0.22 -0.11 21.35
CA LYS A 170 0.48 1.03 22.27
C LYS A 170 0.53 0.57 23.74
N ALA A 171 -0.37 -0.31 24.14
CA ALA A 171 -0.37 -0.87 25.51
C ALA A 171 0.87 -1.74 25.77
N ILE A 172 1.34 -2.51 24.78
CA ILE A 172 2.56 -3.31 24.87
C ILE A 172 3.79 -2.40 25.00
N VAL A 173 3.87 -1.31 24.24
CA VAL A 173 4.93 -0.29 24.39
C VAL A 173 4.92 0.28 25.80
N GLN A 174 3.76 0.69 26.31
CA GLN A 174 3.62 1.21 27.67
C GLN A 174 4.14 0.23 28.72
N GLU A 175 3.84 -1.05 28.59
CA GLU A 175 4.29 -2.08 29.57
C GLU A 175 5.79 -2.34 29.48
N LEU A 176 6.36 -2.42 28.26
CA LEU A 176 7.78 -2.73 28.08
C LEU A 176 8.69 -1.52 28.35
N VAL A 177 8.27 -0.32 27.91
CA VAL A 177 9.11 0.90 27.89
C VAL A 177 8.77 1.83 29.07
N GLY A 178 7.57 1.69 29.66
CA GLY A 178 7.10 2.51 30.79
C GLY A 178 6.35 3.78 30.36
N SER A 179 6.19 4.05 29.05
CA SER A 179 5.45 5.20 28.54
C SER A 179 4.74 4.86 27.23
N GLN A 180 3.61 5.52 26.97
CA GLN A 180 2.93 5.46 25.67
C GLN A 180 3.81 6.06 24.56
N PRO A 181 3.65 5.62 23.30
CA PRO A 181 4.23 6.35 22.16
C PRO A 181 3.82 7.82 22.19
N SER A 182 4.79 8.72 22.02
CA SER A 182 4.53 10.17 21.96
C SER A 182 3.86 10.57 20.63
N ARG A 183 4.09 9.80 19.59
CA ARG A 183 3.49 9.94 18.26
C ARG A 183 3.20 8.57 17.66
N SER A 184 2.15 8.53 16.84
CA SER A 184 1.70 7.31 16.19
C SER A 184 1.53 7.54 14.69
N TYR A 185 2.10 6.64 13.92
CA TYR A 185 2.10 6.71 12.45
C TYR A 185 1.48 5.45 11.85
N TYR A 186 1.08 5.57 10.60
CA TYR A 186 0.58 4.46 9.80
C TYR A 186 1.24 4.48 8.42
N SER A 187 1.56 3.31 7.87
CA SER A 187 1.99 3.13 6.49
C SER A 187 1.32 1.91 5.88
N GLY A 188 0.76 2.07 4.68
CA GLY A 188 0.18 0.96 3.93
C GLY A 188 -0.16 1.34 2.51
N CYS A 189 -0.06 0.37 1.60
CA CYS A 189 -0.37 0.54 0.18
C CYS A 189 -1.52 -0.37 -0.25
N SER A 190 -2.22 -0.03 -1.35
CA SER A 190 -3.31 -0.85 -1.89
C SER A 190 -4.48 -0.96 -0.90
N THR A 191 -4.82 -2.17 -0.46
CA THR A 191 -5.73 -2.40 0.67
C THR A 191 -5.26 -1.65 1.91
N GLY A 192 -3.94 -1.62 2.19
CA GLY A 192 -3.37 -0.84 3.28
C GLY A 192 -3.60 0.65 3.13
N GLY A 193 -3.57 1.19 1.92
CA GLY A 193 -3.96 2.57 1.63
C GLY A 193 -5.45 2.83 1.91
N ARG A 194 -6.34 1.88 1.61
CA ARG A 194 -7.76 1.94 2.02
C ARG A 194 -7.90 1.93 3.54
N GLN A 195 -7.20 1.01 4.23
CA GLN A 195 -7.20 0.92 5.70
C GLN A 195 -6.72 2.22 6.36
N ALA A 196 -5.75 2.92 5.73
CA ALA A 196 -5.28 4.24 6.13
C ALA A 196 -6.43 5.25 6.23
N PHE A 197 -7.19 5.39 5.14
CA PHE A 197 -8.33 6.30 5.08
C PHE A 197 -9.50 5.83 5.95
N TYR A 198 -9.77 4.52 6.01
CA TYR A 198 -10.76 3.98 6.93
C TYR A 198 -10.46 4.38 8.38
N SER A 199 -9.19 4.25 8.80
CA SER A 199 -8.75 4.66 10.13
C SER A 199 -8.87 6.17 10.36
N ALA A 200 -8.51 6.99 9.35
CA ALA A 200 -8.64 8.45 9.45
C ALA A 200 -10.10 8.91 9.62
N PHE A 201 -11.05 8.21 8.99
CA PHE A 201 -12.49 8.54 9.08
C PHE A 201 -13.12 8.08 10.41
N HIS A 202 -12.84 6.83 10.81
CA HIS A 202 -13.57 6.17 11.90
C HIS A 202 -12.81 6.16 13.22
N PHE A 203 -11.47 6.21 13.19
CA PHE A 203 -10.58 6.16 14.35
C PHE A 203 -9.53 7.28 14.28
N PRO A 204 -9.93 8.54 14.19
CA PRO A 204 -9.02 9.66 13.93
C PRO A 204 -7.89 9.77 14.97
N ASP A 205 -8.10 9.28 16.19
CA ASP A 205 -7.10 9.31 17.28
C ASP A 205 -6.02 8.23 17.19
N ASN A 206 -6.14 7.28 16.25
CA ASN A 206 -5.14 6.24 16.11
C ASN A 206 -3.77 6.78 15.69
N PHE A 207 -3.73 7.73 14.74
CA PHE A 207 -2.50 8.16 14.08
C PHE A 207 -2.38 9.67 13.99
N ASP A 208 -1.16 10.19 14.17
CA ASP A 208 -0.81 11.60 13.94
C ASP A 208 -0.41 11.84 12.48
N GLY A 209 0.22 10.85 11.85
CA GLY A 209 0.64 10.88 10.45
C GLY A 209 0.32 9.57 9.72
N ILE A 210 -0.09 9.68 8.47
CA ILE A 210 -0.49 8.56 7.62
C ILE A 210 0.25 8.63 6.28
N ILE A 211 0.82 7.50 5.85
CA ILE A 211 1.31 7.26 4.49
C ILE A 211 0.33 6.28 3.83
N ALA A 212 -0.34 6.71 2.75
CA ALA A 212 -1.30 5.92 2.01
C ALA A 212 -0.85 5.76 0.55
N GLY A 213 -0.28 4.60 0.21
CA GLY A 213 0.11 4.28 -1.16
C GLY A 213 -1.04 3.70 -1.98
N ALA A 214 -1.19 4.13 -3.23
CA ALA A 214 -2.11 3.58 -4.23
C ALA A 214 -3.42 3.03 -3.62
N PRO A 215 -4.21 3.83 -2.86
CA PRO A 215 -5.28 3.33 -2.00
C PRO A 215 -6.49 2.83 -2.81
N GLY A 216 -6.97 1.63 -2.49
CA GLY A 216 -8.20 1.07 -3.02
C GLY A 216 -9.46 1.65 -2.37
N THR A 217 -9.63 2.97 -2.37
CA THR A 217 -10.74 3.66 -1.67
C THR A 217 -12.11 3.33 -2.23
N ASP A 218 -12.21 3.16 -3.54
CA ASP A 218 -13.43 2.77 -4.24
C ASP A 218 -13.46 1.24 -4.46
N TRP A 219 -13.48 0.49 -3.36
CA TRP A 219 -13.23 -0.95 -3.32
C TRP A 219 -14.13 -1.76 -4.24
N ASN A 220 -15.44 -1.54 -4.17
CA ASN A 220 -16.40 -2.33 -4.90
C ASN A 220 -16.32 -2.08 -6.41
N ASN A 221 -16.18 -0.82 -6.82
CA ASN A 221 -15.99 -0.47 -8.23
C ASN A 221 -14.62 -0.95 -8.74
N LEU A 222 -13.55 -0.89 -7.93
CA LEU A 222 -12.22 -1.39 -8.30
C LEU A 222 -12.25 -2.90 -8.61
N LEU A 223 -12.72 -3.73 -7.65
CA LEU A 223 -12.81 -5.17 -7.88
C LEU A 223 -13.82 -5.50 -8.98
N GLY A 224 -14.90 -4.73 -9.05
CA GLY A 224 -15.89 -4.83 -10.10
C GLY A 224 -15.31 -4.56 -11.49
N ALA A 225 -14.50 -3.52 -11.60
CA ALA A 225 -13.82 -3.16 -12.83
C ALA A 225 -12.89 -4.28 -13.34
N PHE A 226 -12.13 -4.91 -12.45
CA PHE A 226 -11.28 -6.05 -12.83
C PHE A 226 -12.08 -7.17 -13.47
N GLY A 227 -13.15 -7.63 -12.84
CA GLY A 227 -13.98 -8.68 -13.42
C GLY A 227 -14.57 -8.32 -14.78
N LEU A 228 -14.91 -7.04 -14.97
CA LEU A 228 -15.43 -6.54 -16.26
C LEU A 228 -14.33 -6.47 -17.33
N TRP A 229 -13.17 -5.89 -17.00
CA TRP A 229 -12.02 -5.83 -17.91
C TRP A 229 -11.56 -7.20 -18.35
N GLU A 230 -11.44 -8.15 -17.44
CA GLU A 230 -11.02 -9.53 -17.74
C GLU A 230 -12.06 -10.27 -18.57
N SER A 231 -13.35 -9.92 -18.44
CA SER A 231 -14.40 -10.46 -19.29
C SER A 231 -14.20 -10.07 -20.76
N PHE A 232 -13.64 -8.88 -21.03
CA PHE A 232 -13.32 -8.42 -22.39
C PHE A 232 -12.18 -9.26 -23.00
N PHE A 233 -11.32 -9.85 -22.17
CA PHE A 233 -10.21 -10.72 -22.58
C PHE A 233 -10.51 -12.20 -22.36
N GLY A 234 -11.77 -12.59 -22.37
CA GLY A 234 -12.20 -13.98 -22.44
C GLY A 234 -12.39 -14.71 -21.13
N ALA A 235 -12.24 -14.06 -19.96
CA ALA A 235 -12.39 -14.72 -18.66
C ALA A 235 -13.80 -15.28 -18.40
N THR A 236 -14.82 -14.79 -19.08
CA THR A 236 -16.22 -15.22 -18.90
C THR A 236 -16.80 -15.90 -20.14
N THR A 237 -16.13 -15.81 -21.29
CA THR A 237 -16.64 -16.27 -22.60
C THR A 237 -15.54 -16.84 -23.49
N ASN A 238 -15.54 -16.52 -24.76
CA ASN A 238 -14.64 -17.05 -25.78
C ASN A 238 -13.26 -16.37 -25.77
N ASN A 239 -12.18 -17.12 -25.85
CA ASN A 239 -10.78 -16.71 -25.80
C ASN A 239 -10.27 -15.91 -27.03
N ALA A 240 -11.13 -15.52 -27.97
CA ALA A 240 -10.72 -14.85 -29.21
C ALA A 240 -10.13 -13.44 -29.04
N SER A 241 -10.25 -12.85 -27.86
CA SER A 241 -9.73 -11.51 -27.52
C SER A 241 -8.51 -11.54 -26.60
N ILE A 242 -8.05 -12.71 -26.14
CA ILE A 242 -6.84 -12.82 -25.33
C ILE A 242 -5.64 -12.31 -26.12
N ILE A 243 -4.81 -11.51 -25.45
CA ILE A 243 -3.56 -10.96 -25.99
C ILE A 243 -2.41 -11.62 -25.23
N ASP A 244 -1.50 -12.27 -25.94
CA ASP A 244 -0.29 -12.83 -25.34
C ASP A 244 0.75 -11.74 -25.01
N GLU A 245 1.85 -12.11 -24.38
CA GLU A 245 2.89 -11.15 -23.98
C GLU A 245 3.49 -10.40 -25.18
N ALA A 246 3.65 -11.07 -26.32
CA ALA A 246 4.15 -10.42 -27.54
C ALA A 246 3.15 -9.38 -28.10
N GLY A 247 1.86 -9.68 -28.07
CA GLY A 247 0.80 -8.74 -28.39
C GLY A 247 0.73 -7.56 -27.41
N TRP A 248 0.89 -7.82 -26.11
CA TRP A 248 0.99 -6.74 -25.11
C TRP A 248 2.24 -5.88 -25.29
N ALA A 249 3.35 -6.43 -25.78
CA ALA A 249 4.54 -5.65 -26.14
C ALA A 249 4.26 -4.70 -27.33
N LEU A 250 3.46 -5.14 -28.35
CA LEU A 250 2.99 -4.24 -29.41
C LEU A 250 2.13 -3.10 -28.85
N VAL A 251 1.18 -3.42 -27.94
CA VAL A 251 0.34 -2.42 -27.27
C VAL A 251 1.20 -1.42 -26.50
N ALA A 252 2.18 -1.89 -25.72
CA ALA A 252 3.08 -1.03 -24.95
C ALA A 252 3.89 -0.07 -25.86
N ASN A 253 4.44 -0.60 -26.95
CA ASN A 253 5.20 0.21 -27.92
C ASN A 253 4.31 1.27 -28.60
N GLU A 254 3.08 0.92 -28.95
CA GLU A 254 2.16 1.89 -29.57
C GLU A 254 1.69 2.96 -28.58
N LYS A 255 1.46 2.60 -27.30
CA LYS A 255 1.21 3.58 -26.23
C LYS A 255 2.36 4.56 -26.08
N LEU A 256 3.61 4.08 -26.02
CA LEU A 256 4.79 4.94 -25.94
C LEU A 256 4.90 5.84 -27.16
N LYS A 257 4.69 5.30 -28.37
CA LYS A 257 4.70 6.09 -29.62
C LYS A 257 3.67 7.21 -29.60
N GLN A 258 2.48 6.98 -29.05
CA GLN A 258 1.39 7.96 -29.04
C GLN A 258 1.48 8.93 -27.86
N CYS A 259 2.06 8.55 -26.72
CA CYS A 259 1.85 9.25 -25.45
C CYS A 259 3.13 9.61 -24.67
N ASP A 260 4.30 9.04 -25.01
CA ASP A 260 5.54 9.27 -24.24
C ASP A 260 5.96 10.75 -24.20
N GLU A 261 5.75 11.48 -25.30
CA GLU A 261 6.15 12.89 -25.42
C GLU A 261 5.10 13.89 -24.87
N LEU A 262 4.02 13.44 -24.24
CA LEU A 262 2.98 14.35 -23.73
C LEU A 262 3.47 15.24 -22.55
N ASP A 263 4.49 14.80 -21.82
CA ASP A 263 5.14 15.60 -20.78
C ASP A 263 6.38 16.36 -21.29
N GLY A 264 6.67 16.29 -22.60
CA GLY A 264 7.83 16.94 -23.24
C GLY A 264 9.11 16.11 -23.18
N VAL A 265 9.06 14.86 -22.71
CA VAL A 265 10.22 13.96 -22.58
C VAL A 265 9.95 12.64 -23.30
N ARG A 266 10.97 12.10 -23.97
CA ARG A 266 10.93 10.75 -24.54
C ARG A 266 11.85 9.84 -23.74
N ASP A 267 11.37 9.34 -22.62
CA ASP A 267 12.14 8.53 -21.67
C ASP A 267 11.56 7.11 -21.43
N GLY A 268 10.48 6.75 -22.16
CA GLY A 268 9.78 5.48 -22.00
C GLY A 268 8.82 5.47 -20.81
N ILE A 269 8.52 6.64 -20.23
CA ILE A 269 7.65 6.81 -19.08
C ILE A 269 6.48 7.73 -19.45
N ILE A 270 5.30 7.17 -19.58
CA ILE A 270 4.09 7.96 -19.81
C ILE A 270 3.67 8.55 -18.46
N THR A 271 3.72 9.88 -18.34
CA THR A 271 3.12 10.61 -17.22
C THR A 271 1.75 11.15 -17.63
N GLU A 272 0.86 11.36 -16.65
CA GLU A 272 -0.50 11.88 -16.90
C GLU A 272 -1.26 11.06 -17.97
N GLY A 273 -1.26 9.73 -17.83
CA GLY A 273 -1.87 8.80 -18.80
C GLY A 273 -3.31 9.10 -19.17
N GLU A 274 -4.07 9.80 -18.30
CA GLU A 274 -5.44 10.24 -18.60
C GLU A 274 -5.49 11.33 -19.69
N GLY A 275 -4.38 12.01 -19.96
CA GLY A 275 -4.25 12.99 -21.06
C GLY A 275 -3.94 12.33 -22.40
N CYS A 276 -3.69 11.02 -22.43
CA CYS A 276 -3.38 10.28 -23.65
C CYS A 276 -4.66 9.74 -24.32
N ASP A 277 -4.97 10.24 -25.50
CA ASP A 277 -6.01 9.68 -26.38
C ASP A 277 -5.45 8.47 -27.14
N PHE A 278 -5.25 7.36 -26.41
CA PHE A 278 -4.69 6.13 -26.99
C PHE A 278 -5.65 5.49 -27.98
N ARG A 279 -5.18 5.29 -29.21
CA ARG A 279 -5.92 4.70 -30.32
C ARG A 279 -5.42 3.30 -30.66
N PRO A 280 -5.99 2.24 -30.07
CA PRO A 280 -5.58 0.86 -30.33
C PRO A 280 -5.87 0.39 -31.76
N GLU A 281 -6.69 1.10 -32.54
CA GLU A 281 -6.99 0.82 -33.94
C GLU A 281 -5.74 0.81 -34.82
N GLU A 282 -4.73 1.57 -34.50
CA GLU A 282 -3.44 1.60 -35.22
C GLU A 282 -2.73 0.23 -35.19
N LEU A 283 -3.10 -0.65 -34.26
CA LEU A 283 -2.58 -2.00 -34.13
C LEU A 283 -3.40 -3.05 -34.93
N GLN A 284 -4.54 -2.67 -35.52
CA GLN A 284 -5.42 -3.65 -36.16
C GLN A 284 -4.81 -4.24 -37.45
N CYS A 285 -4.86 -5.56 -37.58
CA CYS A 285 -4.43 -6.23 -38.79
C CYS A 285 -5.27 -5.77 -40.03
N PRO A 286 -4.64 -5.56 -41.19
CA PRO A 286 -5.35 -5.28 -42.45
C PRO A 286 -6.38 -6.37 -42.79
N GLU A 287 -7.48 -5.98 -43.42
CA GLU A 287 -8.51 -6.92 -43.86
C GLU A 287 -7.92 -7.96 -44.84
N GLY A 288 -8.24 -9.25 -44.63
CA GLY A 288 -7.81 -10.35 -45.49
C GLY A 288 -6.47 -11.00 -45.15
N LEU A 289 -5.68 -10.42 -44.25
CA LEU A 289 -4.63 -11.16 -43.57
C LEU A 289 -5.31 -11.95 -42.46
N GLY A 290 -5.30 -13.30 -42.57
CA GLY A 290 -5.75 -14.16 -41.46
C GLY A 290 -5.14 -13.71 -40.15
N THR A 291 -5.66 -14.17 -39.02
CA THR A 291 -5.19 -13.81 -37.66
C THR A 291 -3.68 -13.66 -37.68
N GLY A 292 -3.22 -12.37 -37.75
CA GLY A 292 -1.83 -12.04 -38.00
C GLY A 292 -0.92 -12.73 -37.01
N SER A 293 0.35 -12.87 -37.34
CA SER A 293 1.33 -13.25 -36.32
C SER A 293 1.16 -12.28 -35.14
N PRO A 294 0.96 -12.75 -33.91
CA PRO A 294 0.77 -11.89 -32.73
C PRO A 294 1.94 -10.91 -32.50
N THR A 295 2.99 -11.02 -33.29
CA THR A 295 4.17 -10.15 -33.24
C THR A 295 4.08 -8.91 -34.15
N THR A 296 3.04 -8.74 -34.97
CA THR A 296 2.99 -7.63 -35.94
C THR A 296 1.69 -6.82 -35.94
N CYS A 297 0.56 -7.40 -35.58
CA CYS A 297 -0.73 -6.71 -35.50
C CYS A 297 -1.73 -7.52 -34.66
N LEU A 298 -2.83 -6.88 -34.24
CA LEU A 298 -3.88 -7.46 -33.41
C LEU A 298 -5.14 -7.73 -34.23
N SER A 299 -5.89 -8.77 -33.87
CA SER A 299 -7.20 -9.06 -34.43
C SER A 299 -8.22 -7.98 -34.09
N ARG A 300 -9.32 -7.90 -34.85
CA ARG A 300 -10.44 -6.99 -34.53
C ARG A 300 -11.00 -7.22 -33.13
N ASN A 301 -11.09 -8.47 -32.64
CA ASN A 301 -11.61 -8.78 -31.32
C ASN A 301 -10.67 -8.24 -30.21
N GLN A 302 -9.35 -8.40 -30.38
CA GLN A 302 -8.35 -7.87 -29.44
C GLN A 302 -8.36 -6.34 -29.41
N VAL A 303 -8.45 -5.67 -30.56
CA VAL A 303 -8.57 -4.20 -30.62
C VAL A 303 -9.87 -3.73 -29.97
N THR A 304 -10.99 -4.45 -30.17
CA THR A 304 -12.26 -4.13 -29.50
C THR A 304 -12.14 -4.25 -27.99
N ALA A 305 -11.50 -5.31 -27.48
CA ALA A 305 -11.26 -5.49 -26.05
C ALA A 305 -10.39 -4.35 -25.47
N LEU A 306 -9.33 -3.94 -26.17
CA LEU A 306 -8.51 -2.79 -25.77
C LEU A 306 -9.32 -1.48 -25.70
N LYS A 307 -10.21 -1.24 -26.68
CA LYS A 307 -11.09 -0.06 -26.65
C LYS A 307 -12.00 -0.05 -25.43
N LEU A 308 -12.53 -1.20 -25.04
CA LEU A 308 -13.36 -1.34 -23.85
C LEU A 308 -12.54 -1.15 -22.58
N LEU A 309 -11.31 -1.68 -22.53
CA LEU A 309 -10.38 -1.55 -21.40
C LEU A 309 -10.02 -0.09 -21.10
N TYR A 310 -9.76 0.70 -22.15
CA TYR A 310 -9.36 2.11 -22.04
C TYR A 310 -10.54 3.10 -22.10
N ASN A 311 -11.77 2.62 -21.91
CA ASN A 311 -12.93 3.47 -21.67
C ASN A 311 -13.36 3.41 -20.19
N PRO A 312 -13.88 4.50 -19.62
CA PRO A 312 -14.48 4.48 -18.30
C PRO A 312 -15.66 3.52 -18.21
N ILE A 313 -15.92 3.01 -17.02
CA ILE A 313 -17.04 2.11 -16.75
C ILE A 313 -18.24 2.94 -16.30
N TYR A 314 -19.39 2.65 -16.90
CA TYR A 314 -20.67 3.26 -16.58
C TYR A 314 -21.66 2.21 -16.10
N GLY A 315 -22.56 2.60 -15.20
CA GLY A 315 -23.65 1.79 -14.70
C GLY A 315 -24.79 1.62 -15.71
N LEU A 316 -25.80 0.84 -15.35
CA LEU A 316 -26.94 0.51 -16.21
C LEU A 316 -27.78 1.75 -16.59
N HIS A 317 -27.70 2.82 -15.81
CA HIS A 317 -28.41 4.07 -16.05
C HIS A 317 -27.51 5.20 -16.61
N GLY A 318 -26.25 4.86 -16.96
CA GLY A 318 -25.27 5.78 -17.51
C GLY A 318 -24.50 6.60 -16.46
N GLU A 319 -24.65 6.30 -15.18
CA GLU A 319 -23.83 6.88 -14.11
C GLU A 319 -22.39 6.40 -14.22
N TYR A 320 -21.44 7.30 -13.95
CA TYR A 320 -20.01 6.96 -13.90
C TYR A 320 -19.73 6.07 -12.70
N LEU A 321 -19.11 4.91 -12.92
CA LEU A 321 -18.73 3.97 -11.86
C LEU A 321 -17.23 4.00 -11.58
N PHE A 322 -16.38 3.88 -12.62
CA PHE A 322 -14.94 3.74 -12.40
C PHE A 322 -14.14 4.25 -13.60
N PRO A 323 -12.91 4.78 -13.40
CA PRO A 323 -12.04 5.18 -14.51
C PRO A 323 -11.66 4.00 -15.40
N SER A 324 -11.18 4.31 -16.60
CA SER A 324 -10.56 3.32 -17.48
C SER A 324 -9.33 2.69 -16.86
N HIS A 325 -8.90 1.56 -17.37
CA HIS A 325 -7.59 1.01 -17.06
C HIS A 325 -6.47 2.00 -17.45
N ASN A 326 -5.38 1.96 -16.75
CA ASN A 326 -4.29 2.92 -16.87
C ASN A 326 -3.50 2.76 -18.19
N VAL A 327 -3.54 3.77 -19.06
CA VAL A 327 -2.78 3.79 -20.32
C VAL A 327 -1.27 3.80 -20.08
N ALA A 328 -0.78 4.46 -19.02
CA ALA A 328 0.64 4.55 -18.70
C ALA A 328 1.26 3.22 -18.21
N SER A 329 0.45 2.19 -17.93
CA SER A 329 0.95 0.85 -17.65
C SER A 329 1.43 0.17 -18.94
N THR A 330 2.76 0.03 -19.11
CA THR A 330 3.41 -0.47 -20.32
C THR A 330 4.16 -1.81 -20.13
N ASN A 331 4.13 -2.41 -18.94
CA ASN A 331 4.78 -3.70 -18.69
C ASN A 331 3.97 -4.84 -19.31
N SER A 332 4.45 -5.38 -20.45
CA SER A 332 3.78 -6.43 -21.22
C SER A 332 3.57 -7.73 -20.45
N SER A 333 4.55 -8.14 -19.66
CA SER A 333 4.48 -9.37 -18.85
C SER A 333 3.40 -9.25 -17.76
N THR A 334 3.34 -8.09 -17.08
CA THR A 334 2.28 -7.83 -16.09
C THR A 334 0.90 -7.83 -16.74
N LEU A 335 0.74 -7.12 -17.87
CA LEU A 335 -0.56 -7.03 -18.56
C LEU A 335 -1.01 -8.39 -19.11
N SER A 336 -0.09 -9.20 -19.66
CA SER A 336 -0.42 -10.55 -20.12
C SER A 336 -0.82 -11.48 -18.99
N THR A 337 -0.26 -11.29 -17.80
CA THR A 337 -0.63 -12.04 -16.59
C THR A 337 -2.00 -11.62 -16.07
N LEU A 338 -2.30 -10.33 -16.04
CA LEU A 338 -3.60 -9.81 -15.60
C LEU A 338 -4.74 -10.22 -16.57
N PHE A 339 -4.52 -10.09 -17.88
CA PHE A 339 -5.55 -10.30 -18.89
C PHE A 339 -5.37 -11.64 -19.64
N ASN A 340 -5.10 -12.71 -18.88
CA ASN A 340 -4.81 -14.06 -19.40
C ASN A 340 -6.06 -14.92 -19.67
N GLY A 341 -7.26 -14.36 -19.57
CA GLY A 341 -8.51 -15.08 -19.69
C GLY A 341 -8.99 -15.75 -18.41
N GLN A 342 -8.46 -15.35 -17.25
CA GLN A 342 -8.92 -15.77 -15.92
C GLN A 342 -9.44 -14.55 -15.15
N ILE A 343 -10.29 -14.78 -14.17
CA ILE A 343 -10.70 -13.71 -13.25
C ILE A 343 -9.62 -13.50 -12.19
N PHE A 344 -9.29 -12.25 -11.92
CA PHE A 344 -8.36 -11.85 -10.87
C PHE A 344 -8.81 -12.39 -9.51
N GLN A 345 -7.94 -13.13 -8.85
CA GLN A 345 -8.29 -13.89 -7.64
C GLN A 345 -8.98 -13.05 -6.56
N PRO A 346 -8.57 -11.81 -6.23
CA PRO A 346 -9.30 -10.98 -5.29
C PRO A 346 -10.74 -10.65 -5.74
N THR A 347 -10.98 -10.42 -7.02
CA THR A 347 -12.34 -10.21 -7.56
C THR A 347 -13.16 -11.48 -7.48
N GLU A 348 -12.58 -12.62 -7.87
CA GLU A 348 -13.25 -13.92 -7.80
C GLU A 348 -13.67 -14.24 -6.38
N ASP A 349 -12.76 -14.09 -5.41
CA ASP A 349 -13.01 -14.37 -4.00
C ASP A 349 -14.04 -13.41 -3.41
N TRP A 350 -13.95 -12.13 -3.72
CA TRP A 350 -14.92 -11.15 -3.23
C TRP A 350 -16.34 -11.45 -3.74
N VAL A 351 -16.45 -11.73 -5.02
CA VAL A 351 -17.75 -12.10 -5.62
C VAL A 351 -18.28 -13.39 -5.02
N LYS A 352 -17.47 -14.43 -4.90
CA LYS A 352 -17.91 -15.75 -4.41
C LYS A 352 -18.17 -15.79 -2.91
N TYR A 353 -17.35 -15.13 -2.11
CA TYR A 353 -17.37 -15.34 -0.65
C TYR A 353 -18.05 -14.22 0.11
N VAL A 354 -18.27 -13.08 -0.54
CA VAL A 354 -18.92 -11.92 0.09
C VAL A 354 -20.24 -11.56 -0.58
N VAL A 355 -20.31 -11.57 -1.94
CA VAL A 355 -21.43 -10.96 -2.67
C VAL A 355 -22.47 -11.97 -3.15
N LYS A 356 -22.06 -13.03 -3.87
CA LYS A 356 -22.96 -13.93 -4.62
C LYS A 356 -23.08 -15.34 -4.05
N GLY A 357 -22.04 -15.83 -3.40
CA GLY A 357 -21.93 -17.22 -2.97
C GLY A 357 -20.94 -18.02 -3.80
N PRO A 358 -20.42 -19.14 -3.23
CA PRO A 358 -19.26 -19.87 -3.76
C PRO A 358 -19.50 -20.54 -5.12
N ASN A 359 -20.75 -20.72 -5.51
CA ASN A 359 -21.14 -21.37 -6.77
C ASN A 359 -21.48 -20.36 -7.89
N PHE A 360 -21.16 -19.08 -7.72
CA PHE A 360 -21.45 -18.06 -8.73
C PHE A 360 -20.78 -18.40 -10.08
N ASN A 361 -21.57 -18.35 -11.15
CA ASN A 361 -21.10 -18.58 -12.49
C ASN A 361 -20.66 -17.27 -13.14
N PHE A 362 -19.36 -17.10 -13.37
CA PHE A 362 -18.80 -15.87 -13.93
C PHE A 362 -19.24 -15.59 -15.39
N SER A 363 -19.86 -16.55 -16.10
CA SER A 363 -20.48 -16.22 -17.37
C SER A 363 -21.65 -15.23 -17.27
N GLU A 364 -22.17 -15.03 -16.04
CA GLU A 364 -23.24 -14.08 -15.71
C GLU A 364 -22.68 -12.74 -15.19
N TYR A 365 -21.35 -12.60 -15.13
CA TYR A 365 -20.71 -11.39 -14.63
C TYR A 365 -20.91 -10.20 -15.58
N GLY A 366 -21.21 -9.04 -15.01
CA GLY A 366 -21.40 -7.80 -15.77
C GLY A 366 -21.60 -6.60 -14.84
N VAL A 367 -21.95 -5.44 -15.41
CA VAL A 367 -22.16 -4.19 -14.68
C VAL A 367 -23.15 -4.34 -13.53
N GLN A 368 -24.23 -5.13 -13.72
CA GLN A 368 -25.19 -5.42 -12.64
C GLN A 368 -24.55 -6.10 -11.42
N THR A 369 -23.43 -6.82 -11.59
CA THR A 369 -22.69 -7.40 -10.45
C THR A 369 -21.98 -6.30 -9.68
N ILE A 370 -21.40 -5.32 -10.36
CA ILE A 370 -20.76 -4.14 -9.75
C ILE A 370 -21.78 -3.34 -8.92
N GLU A 371 -22.96 -3.09 -9.48
CA GLU A 371 -24.03 -2.38 -8.78
C GLU A 371 -24.50 -3.14 -7.51
N GLN A 372 -24.54 -4.46 -7.56
CA GLN A 372 -24.86 -5.28 -6.38
C GLN A 372 -23.75 -5.22 -5.32
N MET A 373 -22.48 -5.19 -5.73
CA MET A 373 -21.34 -4.98 -4.82
C MET A 373 -21.47 -3.63 -4.12
N ASN A 374 -21.80 -2.58 -4.86
CA ASN A 374 -22.01 -1.23 -4.31
C ASN A 374 -23.21 -1.18 -3.37
N ALA A 375 -24.32 -1.82 -3.72
CA ALA A 375 -25.52 -1.84 -2.88
C ALA A 375 -25.29 -2.62 -1.57
N LEU A 376 -24.47 -3.68 -1.58
CA LEU A 376 -24.12 -4.45 -0.40
C LEU A 376 -23.16 -3.68 0.51
N ASN A 377 -22.08 -3.15 -0.03
CA ASN A 377 -21.03 -2.37 0.63
C ASN A 377 -20.80 -2.75 2.11
N PRO A 378 -20.40 -4.01 2.40
CA PRO A 378 -20.35 -4.53 3.76
C PRO A 378 -19.43 -3.68 4.65
N ASP A 379 -19.89 -3.36 5.86
CA ASP A 379 -19.18 -2.54 6.84
C ASP A 379 -18.56 -1.25 6.27
N ASN A 380 -19.14 -0.71 5.18
CA ASN A 380 -18.66 0.47 4.45
C ASN A 380 -17.20 0.31 3.98
N ILE A 381 -16.88 -0.84 3.36
CA ILE A 381 -15.53 -1.10 2.88
C ILE A 381 -15.05 -0.08 1.85
N ALA A 382 -15.95 0.43 0.99
CA ALA A 382 -15.67 1.56 0.12
C ALA A 382 -15.55 2.83 0.96
N THR A 383 -14.37 3.45 0.92
CA THR A 383 -14.03 4.64 1.73
C THR A 383 -14.03 5.94 0.92
N PHE A 384 -14.54 5.89 -0.32
CA PHE A 384 -14.46 7.01 -1.26
C PHE A 384 -15.15 8.28 -0.75
N ASP A 385 -16.31 8.14 -0.09
CA ASP A 385 -17.13 9.25 0.42
C ASP A 385 -16.89 9.57 1.90
N GLY A 386 -15.78 9.11 2.49
CA GLY A 386 -15.49 9.31 3.90
C GLY A 386 -15.20 10.78 4.26
N ASP A 387 -15.27 11.12 5.56
CA ASP A 387 -15.07 12.46 6.10
C ASP A 387 -13.76 12.58 6.89
N LEU A 388 -12.80 13.34 6.38
CA LEU A 388 -11.53 13.66 7.04
C LEU A 388 -11.61 14.78 8.08
N THR A 389 -12.79 15.38 8.30
CA THR A 389 -12.97 16.50 9.26
C THR A 389 -12.44 16.18 10.67
N PRO A 390 -12.74 15.01 11.29
CA PRO A 390 -12.24 14.69 12.61
C PRO A 390 -10.70 14.57 12.63
N PHE A 391 -10.12 13.90 11.63
CA PHE A 391 -8.67 13.72 11.51
C PHE A 391 -7.93 15.05 11.30
N ARG A 392 -8.45 15.93 10.43
CA ARG A 392 -7.93 17.29 10.24
C ARG A 392 -8.00 18.11 11.51
N LYS A 393 -9.14 18.10 12.25
CA LYS A 393 -9.33 18.89 13.48
C LYS A 393 -8.34 18.55 14.57
N LYS A 394 -7.91 17.28 14.67
CA LYS A 394 -6.88 16.90 15.64
C LYS A 394 -5.44 17.24 15.17
N GLY A 395 -5.26 17.75 13.96
CA GLY A 395 -3.96 18.11 13.39
C GLY A 395 -3.27 16.98 12.63
N GLY A 396 -3.97 15.89 12.33
CA GLY A 396 -3.43 14.75 11.57
C GLY A 396 -2.92 15.14 10.19
N LYS A 397 -1.93 14.40 9.68
CA LYS A 397 -1.29 14.63 8.37
C LYS A 397 -1.36 13.39 7.49
N VAL A 398 -1.59 13.56 6.19
CA VAL A 398 -1.64 12.49 5.19
C VAL A 398 -0.68 12.78 4.05
N ILE A 399 0.22 11.86 3.77
CA ILE A 399 0.93 11.77 2.50
C ILE A 399 0.33 10.59 1.74
N GLN A 400 -0.30 10.87 0.62
CA GLN A 400 -0.71 9.85 -0.33
C GLN A 400 0.26 9.85 -1.51
N TYR A 401 0.71 8.67 -1.94
CA TYR A 401 1.44 8.51 -3.18
C TYR A 401 0.75 7.50 -4.10
N HIS A 402 0.93 7.64 -5.42
CA HIS A 402 0.38 6.70 -6.40
C HIS A 402 1.29 6.61 -7.62
N GLY A 403 1.63 5.38 -8.03
CA GLY A 403 2.41 5.14 -9.23
C GLY A 403 1.63 5.49 -10.49
N GLN A 404 2.20 6.32 -11.36
CA GLN A 404 1.51 6.68 -12.61
C GLN A 404 1.45 5.53 -13.63
N ALA A 405 2.29 4.50 -13.48
CA ALA A 405 2.26 3.29 -14.30
C ALA A 405 1.56 2.10 -13.61
N ASP A 406 0.77 2.34 -12.55
CA ASP A 406 0.08 1.30 -11.78
C ASP A 406 -0.88 0.50 -12.67
N PRO A 407 -0.69 -0.84 -12.83
CA PRO A 407 -1.56 -1.69 -13.62
C PRO A 407 -2.77 -2.23 -12.84
N LEU A 408 -2.78 -2.08 -11.50
CA LEU A 408 -3.84 -2.63 -10.64
C LEU A 408 -4.86 -1.56 -10.25
N ILE A 409 -4.41 -0.41 -9.77
CA ILE A 409 -5.29 0.67 -9.36
C ILE A 409 -5.00 1.89 -10.24
N PRO A 410 -5.91 2.31 -11.11
CA PRO A 410 -5.70 3.50 -11.94
C PRO A 410 -5.45 4.75 -11.07
N PRO A 411 -4.36 5.52 -11.30
CA PRO A 411 -4.05 6.73 -10.54
C PRO A 411 -5.14 7.81 -10.67
N ALA A 412 -5.95 7.77 -11.73
CA ALA A 412 -7.16 8.57 -11.88
C ALA A 412 -8.10 8.44 -10.66
N GLY A 413 -8.22 7.25 -10.07
CA GLY A 413 -9.00 7.02 -8.86
C GLY A 413 -8.49 7.84 -7.67
N SER A 414 -7.17 7.96 -7.50
CA SER A 414 -6.58 8.79 -6.45
C SER A 414 -6.80 10.29 -6.66
N LYS A 415 -6.75 10.77 -7.91
CA LYS A 415 -7.07 12.18 -8.24
C LYS A 415 -8.55 12.47 -7.94
N LEU A 416 -9.45 11.57 -8.34
CA LEU A 416 -10.88 11.69 -8.05
C LEU A 416 -11.14 11.70 -6.54
N PHE A 417 -10.52 10.80 -5.81
CA PHE A 417 -10.64 10.73 -4.35
C PHE A 417 -10.13 12.00 -3.66
N TYR A 418 -8.95 12.51 -4.05
CA TYR A 418 -8.40 13.76 -3.52
C TYR A 418 -9.36 14.93 -3.75
N ASN A 419 -9.90 15.06 -4.96
CA ASN A 419 -10.87 16.10 -5.30
C ASN A 419 -12.20 15.92 -4.55
N GLN A 420 -12.67 14.69 -4.36
CA GLN A 420 -13.86 14.39 -3.54
C GLN A 420 -13.65 14.81 -2.08
N GLN A 421 -12.48 14.58 -1.51
CA GLN A 421 -12.18 15.03 -0.14
C GLN A 421 -12.15 16.56 -0.04
N ALA A 422 -11.59 17.26 -1.03
CA ALA A 422 -11.65 18.73 -1.08
C ALA A 422 -13.11 19.21 -1.12
N PHE A 423 -13.95 18.59 -1.95
CA PHE A 423 -15.37 18.88 -2.06
C PHE A 423 -16.11 18.62 -0.75
N ASN A 424 -15.96 17.45 -0.14
CA ASN A 424 -16.62 17.05 1.11
C ASN A 424 -16.30 18.02 2.27
N LEU A 425 -15.06 18.52 2.30
CA LEU A 425 -14.58 19.45 3.32
C LEU A 425 -14.89 20.93 3.00
N GLY A 426 -15.41 21.24 1.81
CA GLY A 426 -15.61 22.61 1.33
C GLY A 426 -14.30 23.38 1.18
N LEU A 427 -13.21 22.71 0.80
CA LEU A 427 -11.85 23.25 0.70
C LEU A 427 -11.42 23.42 -0.76
N LYS A 428 -10.52 24.38 -0.99
CA LYS A 428 -9.72 24.43 -2.21
C LYS A 428 -8.49 23.53 -2.06
N SER A 429 -7.87 23.08 -3.17
CA SER A 429 -6.69 22.21 -3.15
C SER A 429 -5.58 22.69 -2.23
N PHE A 430 -5.21 23.99 -2.29
CA PHE A 430 -4.16 24.54 -1.42
C PHE A 430 -4.50 24.51 0.08
N GLN A 431 -5.78 24.48 0.44
CA GLN A 431 -6.24 24.33 1.84
C GLN A 431 -6.23 22.86 2.26
N LEU A 432 -6.51 21.94 1.32
CA LEU A 432 -6.36 20.50 1.55
C LEU A 432 -4.89 20.15 1.80
N ASP A 433 -3.96 20.75 1.04
CA ASP A 433 -2.51 20.58 1.15
C ASP A 433 -1.92 20.94 2.53
N GLU A 434 -2.66 21.65 3.38
CA GLU A 434 -2.23 21.97 4.76
C GLU A 434 -2.16 20.71 5.64
N PHE A 435 -2.89 19.63 5.27
CA PHE A 435 -2.91 18.41 6.05
C PHE A 435 -2.94 17.12 5.22
N TYR A 436 -3.25 17.20 3.90
CA TYR A 436 -3.30 16.05 3.00
C TYR A 436 -2.68 16.39 1.65
N ARG A 437 -1.61 15.69 1.28
CA ARG A 437 -0.87 15.87 0.02
C ARG A 437 -0.86 14.58 -0.80
N LEU A 438 -1.15 14.69 -2.09
CA LEU A 438 -1.09 13.60 -3.06
C LEU A 438 0.13 13.80 -3.96
N PHE A 439 0.94 12.75 -4.12
CA PHE A 439 2.08 12.71 -5.02
C PHE A 439 1.89 11.62 -6.08
N LEU A 440 2.01 11.99 -7.35
CA LEU A 440 1.95 11.06 -8.48
C LEU A 440 3.37 10.73 -8.92
N ILE A 441 3.73 9.45 -8.82
CA ILE A 441 5.12 9.00 -9.00
C ILE A 441 5.30 8.48 -10.43
N ALA A 442 6.02 9.25 -11.26
CA ALA A 442 6.26 8.91 -12.66
C ALA A 442 6.96 7.56 -12.79
N GLY A 443 6.44 6.70 -13.65
CA GLY A 443 6.99 5.38 -13.95
C GLY A 443 6.80 4.30 -12.88
N MET A 444 6.38 4.66 -11.66
CA MET A 444 6.12 3.67 -10.61
C MET A 444 4.91 2.81 -10.97
N THR A 445 5.04 1.51 -10.70
CA THR A 445 3.96 0.53 -10.81
C THR A 445 3.12 0.49 -9.53
N HIS A 446 2.50 -0.66 -9.19
CA HIS A 446 1.67 -0.76 -7.99
C HIS A 446 2.53 -0.78 -6.72
N CYS A 447 2.39 0.23 -5.88
CA CYS A 447 3.08 0.41 -4.60
C CYS A 447 4.59 0.70 -4.71
N THR A 448 5.31 0.01 -5.57
CA THR A 448 6.78 0.07 -5.73
C THR A 448 7.20 -0.32 -7.14
N GLY A 449 8.51 -0.22 -7.41
CA GLY A 449 9.11 -0.64 -8.67
C GLY A 449 8.68 0.18 -9.88
N GLY A 450 8.93 -0.32 -11.07
CA GLY A 450 8.67 0.35 -12.33
C GLY A 450 9.91 1.02 -12.93
N LEU A 451 9.69 1.88 -13.92
CA LEU A 451 10.78 2.57 -14.63
C LEU A 451 11.09 3.93 -13.98
N GLY A 452 12.36 4.30 -13.98
CA GLY A 452 12.78 5.62 -13.52
C GLY A 452 13.10 5.70 -12.03
N SER A 453 12.84 6.86 -11.42
CA SER A 453 13.26 7.20 -10.06
C SER A 453 12.11 7.00 -9.08
N THR A 454 11.84 5.76 -8.69
CA THR A 454 10.64 5.36 -7.96
C THR A 454 10.87 4.99 -6.49
N ASN A 455 12.14 4.98 -6.01
CA ASN A 455 12.48 4.61 -4.64
C ASN A 455 12.62 5.86 -3.77
N PHE A 456 11.79 5.97 -2.72
CA PHE A 456 11.81 7.07 -1.74
C PHE A 456 11.45 6.58 -0.33
N GLY A 457 11.76 5.33 0.00
CA GLY A 457 11.54 4.76 1.33
C GLY A 457 10.07 4.52 1.69
N GLN A 458 9.22 4.28 0.71
CA GLN A 458 7.80 4.00 0.92
C GLN A 458 7.54 2.64 1.56
N ASP A 459 8.47 1.71 1.42
CA ASP A 459 8.49 0.44 2.16
C ASP A 459 9.93 -0.12 2.29
N GLY A 460 10.07 -1.26 2.96
CA GLY A 460 11.36 -1.91 3.21
C GLY A 460 12.10 -2.39 1.96
N THR A 461 11.43 -2.49 0.81
CA THR A 461 12.04 -2.92 -0.47
C THR A 461 12.45 -1.73 -1.35
N ALA A 462 11.93 -0.54 -1.07
CA ALA A 462 12.12 0.68 -1.85
C ALA A 462 12.97 1.73 -1.13
N ILE A 463 13.94 1.29 -0.32
CA ILE A 463 14.88 2.17 0.37
C ILE A 463 15.83 2.77 -0.67
N PRO A 464 15.89 4.12 -0.83
CA PRO A 464 16.74 4.73 -1.82
C PRO A 464 18.22 4.52 -1.49
N SER A 465 19.00 4.14 -2.50
CA SER A 465 20.45 4.01 -2.38
C SER A 465 21.17 5.36 -2.49
N ASN A 466 20.47 6.42 -2.96
CA ASN A 466 21.02 7.77 -3.05
C ASN A 466 20.59 8.63 -1.84
N PRO A 467 21.53 9.19 -1.06
CA PRO A 467 21.20 9.98 0.13
C PRO A 467 20.50 11.32 -0.16
N ALA A 468 20.46 11.77 -1.43
CA ALA A 468 19.73 12.97 -1.83
C ALA A 468 18.25 12.68 -2.16
N ALA A 469 17.85 11.41 -2.20
CA ALA A 469 16.44 11.03 -2.33
C ALA A 469 15.67 11.28 -1.02
N SER A 470 14.37 11.47 -1.13
CA SER A 470 13.47 11.54 0.01
C SER A 470 13.36 10.19 0.74
N ASN A 471 12.95 10.25 2.00
CA ASN A 471 12.39 9.11 2.70
C ASN A 471 11.02 9.51 3.23
N VAL A 472 9.96 8.96 2.66
CA VAL A 472 8.60 9.40 2.95
C VAL A 472 8.18 9.17 4.41
N LEU A 473 8.78 8.18 5.09
CA LEU A 473 8.55 7.97 6.53
C LEU A 473 9.20 9.09 7.37
N ASP A 474 10.38 9.56 6.96
CA ASP A 474 11.02 10.72 7.60
C ASP A 474 10.25 12.02 7.26
N ASP A 475 9.71 12.14 6.04
CA ASP A 475 8.93 13.29 5.59
C ASP A 475 7.63 13.45 6.39
N ILE A 476 6.87 12.37 6.60
CA ILE A 476 5.65 12.44 7.42
C ILE A 476 5.94 12.77 8.88
N VAL A 477 7.03 12.22 9.44
CA VAL A 477 7.49 12.57 10.80
C VAL A 477 7.82 14.05 10.88
N ASN A 478 8.56 14.58 9.91
CA ASN A 478 8.95 15.99 9.86
C ASN A 478 7.73 16.91 9.75
N TRP A 479 6.74 16.49 8.97
CA TRP A 479 5.49 17.25 8.84
C TRP A 479 4.69 17.28 10.14
N VAL A 480 4.52 16.12 10.79
CA VAL A 480 3.77 16.03 12.05
C VAL A 480 4.47 16.75 13.22
N GLU A 481 5.79 16.55 13.36
CA GLU A 481 6.51 16.98 14.56
C GLU A 481 7.10 18.40 14.44
N ASN A 482 7.49 18.80 13.22
CA ASN A 482 8.16 20.07 12.97
C ASN A 482 7.33 21.03 12.09
N GLY A 483 6.19 20.58 11.57
CA GLY A 483 5.35 21.37 10.67
C GLY A 483 5.94 21.56 9.26
N ILE A 484 6.99 20.81 8.89
CA ILE A 484 7.66 20.90 7.60
C ILE A 484 7.03 19.88 6.64
N ALA A 485 6.13 20.35 5.81
CA ALA A 485 5.43 19.53 4.82
C ALA A 485 6.30 19.33 3.56
N PRO A 486 6.39 18.10 2.98
CA PRO A 486 7.12 17.88 1.74
C PRO A 486 6.40 18.53 0.54
N ASP A 487 7.01 19.48 -0.15
CA ASP A 487 6.47 20.04 -1.41
C ASP A 487 6.75 19.12 -2.60
N THR A 488 7.80 18.32 -2.51
CA THR A 488 8.21 17.32 -3.49
C THR A 488 8.66 16.05 -2.78
N ILE A 489 8.51 14.92 -3.47
CA ILE A 489 9.19 13.67 -3.12
C ILE A 489 10.29 13.46 -4.17
N ILE A 490 11.54 13.37 -3.74
CA ILE A 490 12.66 13.06 -4.62
C ILE A 490 12.83 11.55 -4.65
N GLY A 491 12.45 10.91 -5.75
CA GLY A 491 12.69 9.51 -5.99
C GLY A 491 14.08 9.25 -6.54
N ALA A 492 14.63 8.04 -6.27
CA ALA A 492 15.86 7.54 -6.86
C ALA A 492 15.58 6.32 -7.73
N SER A 493 16.39 6.13 -8.79
CA SER A 493 16.42 4.85 -9.54
C SER A 493 17.03 3.73 -8.69
N ASP A 494 16.82 2.47 -9.08
CA ASP A 494 17.34 1.29 -8.35
C ASP A 494 18.86 1.33 -8.15
N ASP A 495 19.59 1.83 -9.16
CA ASP A 495 21.05 2.00 -9.09
C ASP A 495 21.49 3.30 -8.40
N GLY A 496 20.56 4.13 -7.96
CA GLY A 496 20.77 5.40 -7.27
C GLY A 496 21.36 6.53 -8.12
N LYS A 497 21.54 6.34 -9.44
CA LYS A 497 22.20 7.32 -10.29
C LYS A 497 21.27 8.44 -10.76
N SER A 498 19.99 8.14 -10.93
CA SER A 498 18.99 9.09 -11.39
C SER A 498 18.09 9.52 -10.24
N LEU A 499 17.79 10.81 -10.21
CA LEU A 499 16.84 11.42 -9.28
C LEU A 499 15.76 12.14 -10.08
N ARG A 500 14.50 12.05 -9.60
CA ARG A 500 13.37 12.81 -10.16
C ARG A 500 12.54 13.41 -9.03
N ALA A 501 12.20 14.70 -9.18
CA ALA A 501 11.25 15.36 -8.30
C ALA A 501 9.83 14.99 -8.70
N HIS A 502 9.07 14.37 -7.79
CA HIS A 502 7.63 14.10 -7.93
C HIS A 502 6.87 15.18 -7.16
N CYS A 503 5.97 15.85 -7.88
CA CYS A 503 5.31 17.04 -7.37
C CYS A 503 4.01 16.70 -6.67
N ARG A 504 3.63 17.51 -5.66
CA ARG A 504 2.31 17.41 -5.06
C ARG A 504 1.22 17.81 -6.09
N TYR A 505 0.21 17.00 -6.21
CA TYR A 505 -0.95 17.29 -7.06
C TYR A 505 -1.66 18.59 -6.59
N PRO A 506 -2.12 19.48 -7.49
CA PRO A 506 -2.19 19.35 -8.94
C PRO A 506 -0.96 19.84 -9.74
N GLN A 507 0.16 20.10 -9.08
CA GLN A 507 1.40 20.44 -9.80
C GLN A 507 1.89 19.25 -10.63
N ARG A 508 2.66 19.56 -11.70
CA ARG A 508 3.28 18.57 -12.60
C ARG A 508 4.79 18.66 -12.55
N SER A 509 5.44 17.52 -12.72
CA SER A 509 6.88 17.41 -12.87
C SER A 509 7.24 17.58 -14.34
N VAL A 510 7.94 18.67 -14.69
CA VAL A 510 8.38 18.97 -16.05
C VAL A 510 9.90 19.05 -16.11
N LEU A 511 10.48 18.68 -17.27
CA LEU A 511 11.93 18.76 -17.47
C LEU A 511 12.33 20.21 -17.78
N ASP A 512 13.24 20.78 -16.95
CA ASP A 512 13.89 22.07 -17.19
C ASP A 512 15.42 21.85 -17.28
N GLY A 513 15.93 21.93 -18.49
CA GLY A 513 17.31 21.55 -18.77
C GLY A 513 17.57 20.06 -18.49
N THR A 514 18.25 19.75 -17.40
CA THR A 514 18.56 18.37 -16.97
C THR A 514 17.81 17.95 -15.70
N ASN A 515 17.01 18.84 -15.13
CA ASN A 515 16.33 18.60 -13.85
C ASN A 515 14.82 18.61 -14.00
N PHE A 516 14.14 17.75 -13.28
CA PHE A 516 12.70 17.80 -13.16
C PHE A 516 12.30 18.82 -12.08
N VAL A 517 11.43 19.76 -12.43
CA VAL A 517 10.94 20.82 -11.55
C VAL A 517 9.41 20.81 -11.49
N CYS A 518 8.85 21.33 -10.40
CA CYS A 518 7.41 21.39 -10.21
C CYS A 518 6.83 22.68 -10.77
N THR A 519 5.81 22.55 -11.61
CA THR A 519 5.07 23.69 -12.17
C THR A 519 3.57 23.58 -11.89
N THR A 520 2.89 24.74 -11.79
CA THR A 520 1.43 24.82 -11.77
C THR A 520 0.89 24.84 -13.18
N ALA A 521 -0.32 24.30 -13.39
CA ALA A 521 -0.98 24.22 -14.71
C ALA A 521 -1.20 25.60 -15.39
N GLU A 522 -1.00 26.71 -14.67
CA GLU A 522 -1.11 28.07 -15.24
C GLU A 522 0.15 28.51 -16.00
N ASN A 523 1.23 27.76 -15.92
CA ASN A 523 2.54 28.11 -16.51
C ASN A 523 2.99 27.15 -17.63
N THR A 524 2.10 26.29 -18.15
CA THR A 524 2.38 25.36 -19.26
C THR A 524 1.59 25.68 -20.52
#